data_a21397635fd651347fd4d9da107e1f49
#
_entry.id   a21397635fd651347fd4d9da107e1f49
#
_cell.length_a   1.000
_cell.length_b   1.000
_cell.length_c   1.000
_cell.angle_alpha   90.00
_cell.angle_beta   90.00
_cell.angle_gamma   90.00
#
_symmetry.space_group_name_H-M   'P 1'
#
loop_
_entity.id
_entity.type
_entity.pdbx_description
1 polymer ?
#
loop_
_entity_poly.entity_id
_entity_poly.type
_entity_poly.pdbx_seq_one_letter_code
_entity_poly.pdbx_strand_id
1 'polypeptide(L)'
;MIKLGHTYKDMITGFTGVAVGYVQYLSGCNQALLAPRCSEDGALRESQWFDQQRLVEDMTFLPIELDNGTTPGCDRAAPKR
;
A
#
# COMPACT_ATOMS: atom_id res chain seq x y z
N MET A 1 -10.36 -8.28 2.52
CA MET A 1 -9.39 -8.23 1.43
C MET A 1 -8.82 -6.84 1.29
N ILE A 2 -7.54 -6.75 1.02
CA ILE A 2 -6.88 -5.44 0.90
C ILE A 2 -7.28 -4.78 -0.41
N LYS A 3 -7.63 -3.50 -0.33
CA LYS A 3 -7.95 -2.70 -1.50
C LYS A 3 -6.80 -1.75 -1.77
N LEU A 4 -6.21 -1.85 -2.94
CA LEU A 4 -5.09 -0.98 -3.28
C LEU A 4 -5.56 0.47 -3.34
N GLY A 5 -4.72 1.37 -2.87
CA GLY A 5 -5.06 2.79 -2.80
C GLY A 5 -5.71 3.20 -1.50
N HIS A 6 -6.17 2.26 -0.72
CA HIS A 6 -6.77 2.55 0.57
C HIS A 6 -5.69 2.58 1.65
N THR A 7 -5.94 3.34 2.69
CA THR A 7 -5.00 3.47 3.79
C THR A 7 -5.29 2.43 4.86
N TYR A 8 -4.25 1.78 5.34
CA TYR A 8 -4.37 0.74 6.36
C TYR A 8 -3.41 1.03 7.50
N LYS A 9 -3.77 0.55 8.66
CA LYS A 9 -2.96 0.71 9.85
C LYS A 9 -2.64 -0.68 10.42
N ASP A 10 -1.37 -0.89 10.76
CA ASP A 10 -0.95 -2.11 11.43
C ASP A 10 -1.34 -2.01 12.89
N MET A 11 -2.14 -2.97 13.34
CA MET A 11 -2.68 -2.93 14.69
C MET A 11 -1.61 -3.15 15.74
N ILE A 12 -0.49 -3.74 15.37
CA ILE A 12 0.55 -4.06 16.34
C ILE A 12 1.48 -2.88 16.56
N THR A 13 1.94 -2.28 15.47
CA THR A 13 2.94 -1.22 15.57
C THR A 13 2.38 0.18 15.39
N GLY A 14 1.18 0.29 14.83
CA GLY A 14 0.61 1.59 14.52
C GLY A 14 1.07 2.16 13.20
N PHE A 15 1.90 1.43 12.47
CA PHE A 15 2.37 1.87 11.14
C PHE A 15 1.16 2.09 10.24
N THR A 16 1.12 3.24 9.57
CA THR A 16 0.00 3.59 8.71
C THR A 16 0.54 3.96 7.34
N GLY A 17 -0.12 3.46 6.30
CA GLY A 17 0.28 3.77 4.94
C GLY A 17 -0.76 3.34 3.94
N VAL A 18 -0.53 3.73 2.70
CA VAL A 18 -1.41 3.39 1.59
C VAL A 18 -1.00 2.04 1.04
N ALA A 19 -1.98 1.17 0.81
CA ALA A 19 -1.69 -0.15 0.24
C ALA A 19 -1.36 0.03 -1.24
N VAL A 20 -0.11 -0.19 -1.59
CA VAL A 20 0.35 -0.05 -2.97
C VAL A 20 0.66 -1.39 -3.60
N GLY A 21 0.65 -2.46 -2.83
CA GLY A 21 0.89 -3.79 -3.35
C GLY A 21 0.22 -4.82 -2.48
N TYR A 22 -0.02 -5.98 -3.07
CA TYR A 22 -0.69 -7.06 -2.36
C TYR A 22 -0.20 -8.37 -2.96
N VAL A 23 0.15 -9.32 -2.10
CA VAL A 23 0.64 -10.60 -2.56
C VAL A 23 -0.14 -11.70 -1.87
N GLN A 24 -0.50 -12.71 -2.65
CA GLN A 24 -1.18 -13.89 -2.14
C GLN A 24 -0.25 -15.07 -2.30
N TYR A 25 -0.14 -15.84 -1.24
CA TYR A 25 0.66 -17.05 -1.27
C TYR A 25 -0.24 -18.27 -1.30
N LEU A 26 0.22 -19.31 -1.94
CA LEU A 26 -0.52 -20.56 -1.97
C LEU A 26 -0.78 -21.06 -0.56
N SER A 27 0.18 -20.90 0.30
CA SER A 27 0.03 -21.24 1.69
C SER A 27 0.63 -20.12 2.51
N GLY A 28 0.10 -19.92 3.70
CA GLY A 28 0.58 -18.87 4.56
C GLY A 28 -0.29 -17.64 4.48
N CYS A 29 0.19 -16.55 5.06
CA CYS A 29 -0.57 -15.32 5.16
C CYS A 29 -0.32 -14.43 3.95
N ASN A 30 -1.39 -13.87 3.43
CA ASN A 30 -1.26 -12.86 2.39
C ASN A 30 -0.72 -11.58 3.00
N GLN A 31 -0.02 -10.79 2.20
CA GLN A 31 0.63 -9.59 2.70
C GLN A 31 0.33 -8.40 1.82
N ALA A 32 0.31 -7.23 2.43
CA ALA A 32 0.12 -5.97 1.73
C ALA A 32 1.33 -5.09 1.96
N LEU A 33 1.70 -4.37 0.92
CA LEU A 33 2.80 -3.40 1.00
C LEU A 33 2.19 -2.03 1.29
N LEU A 34 2.57 -1.44 2.40
CA LEU A 34 2.07 -0.13 2.79
C LEU A 34 3.15 0.92 2.58
N ALA A 35 2.79 1.96 1.85
CA ALA A 35 3.67 3.10 1.61
C ALA A 35 3.26 4.23 2.56
N PRO A 36 4.11 4.58 3.52
CA PRO A 36 3.76 5.63 4.48
C PRO A 36 3.87 7.00 3.83
N ARG A 37 3.19 7.96 4.44
CA ARG A 37 3.30 9.34 3.98
C ARG A 37 4.64 9.90 4.40
N CYS A 38 5.06 10.96 3.72
CA CYS A 38 6.30 11.63 4.09
C CYS A 38 6.21 12.14 5.52
N SER A 39 7.36 12.19 6.18
CA SER A 39 7.42 12.83 7.48
C SER A 39 7.23 14.34 7.32
N GLU A 40 7.11 15.03 8.44
CA GLU A 40 6.86 16.47 8.41
C GLU A 40 7.96 17.23 7.72
N ASP A 41 9.17 16.72 7.75
CA ASP A 41 10.29 17.38 7.06
C ASP A 41 10.39 16.98 5.61
N GLY A 42 9.40 16.26 5.10
CA GLY A 42 9.38 15.87 3.70
C GLY A 42 10.18 14.64 3.36
N ALA A 43 10.78 14.00 4.33
CA ALA A 43 11.57 12.80 4.05
C ALA A 43 10.68 11.63 3.71
N LEU A 44 11.07 10.89 2.69
CA LEU A 44 10.35 9.67 2.31
C LEU A 44 10.76 8.54 3.24
N ARG A 45 9.80 7.67 3.52
CA ARG A 45 10.05 6.51 4.34
C ARG A 45 9.78 5.27 3.52
N GLU A 46 10.44 4.20 3.89
CA GLU A 46 10.33 2.95 3.13
C GLU A 46 8.98 2.30 3.34
N SER A 47 8.46 1.73 2.26
CA SER A 47 7.28 0.90 2.36
C SER A 47 7.62 -0.41 3.04
N GLN A 48 6.63 -0.97 3.74
CA GLN A 48 6.83 -2.19 4.50
C GLN A 48 5.73 -3.18 4.19
N TRP A 49 6.06 -4.47 4.23
CA TRP A 49 5.11 -5.55 4.04
C TRP A 49 4.52 -5.95 5.39
N PHE A 50 3.21 -6.13 5.41
CA PHE A 50 2.51 -6.58 6.63
C PHE A 50 1.56 -7.70 6.28
N ASP A 51 1.39 -8.64 7.21
CA ASP A 51 0.37 -9.66 7.06
C ASP A 51 -1.00 -9.00 7.06
N GLN A 52 -1.85 -9.47 6.15
CA GLN A 52 -3.16 -8.86 5.98
C GLN A 52 -3.96 -8.84 7.28
N GLN A 53 -3.84 -9.92 8.08
CA GLN A 53 -4.65 -10.02 9.29
C GLN A 53 -4.27 -9.01 10.36
N ARG A 54 -3.13 -8.32 10.20
CA ARG A 54 -2.72 -7.28 11.15
C ARG A 54 -3.28 -5.91 10.79
N LEU A 55 -3.91 -5.79 9.64
CA LEU A 55 -4.25 -4.47 9.09
C LEU A 55 -5.72 -4.18 9.24
N VAL A 56 -6.03 -2.93 9.58
CA VAL A 56 -7.38 -2.42 9.55
C VAL A 56 -7.40 -1.21 8.66
N GLU A 57 -8.49 -1.04 7.94
CA GLU A 57 -8.60 0.11 7.04
C GLU A 57 -8.81 1.38 7.85
N ASP A 58 -8.07 2.42 7.48
CA ASP A 58 -8.19 3.73 8.13
C ASP A 58 -9.07 4.58 7.23
N MET A 59 -10.31 4.76 7.64
CA MET A 59 -11.31 5.43 6.82
C MET A 59 -11.20 6.94 6.87
N THR A 60 -10.25 7.49 7.64
CA THR A 60 -10.10 8.94 7.68
C THR A 60 -9.43 9.49 6.44
N PHE A 61 -8.83 8.62 5.63
CA PHE A 61 -8.18 9.03 4.39
C PHE A 61 -8.99 8.55 3.21
N LEU A 62 -9.14 9.40 2.21
CA LEU A 62 -9.82 9.00 0.99
C LEU A 62 -8.94 8.05 0.20
N PRO A 63 -9.55 7.09 -0.50
CA PRO A 63 -8.78 6.21 -1.36
C PRO A 63 -8.05 6.99 -2.44
N ILE A 64 -6.90 6.50 -2.82
CA ILE A 64 -6.10 7.10 -3.88
C ILE A 64 -6.36 6.31 -5.15
N GLU A 65 -6.74 7.02 -6.21
CA GLU A 65 -6.96 6.40 -7.50
C GLU A 65 -5.96 7.00 -8.48
N LEU A 66 -5.22 6.13 -9.11
CA LEU A 66 -4.30 6.56 -10.15
C LEU A 66 -4.90 6.17 -11.48
N ASP A 67 -4.94 7.13 -12.40
CA ASP A 67 -5.51 6.88 -13.70
C ASP A 67 -4.46 6.24 -14.57
N ASN A 68 -4.45 4.93 -14.59
CA ASN A 68 -3.53 4.19 -15.44
C ASN A 68 -4.04 4.05 -16.85
N GLY A 69 -5.27 4.47 -17.08
CA GLY A 69 -5.84 4.35 -18.40
C GLY A 69 -6.07 2.91 -18.79
N THR A 70 -6.25 2.72 -20.08
CA THR A 70 -6.47 1.38 -20.59
C THR A 70 -5.23 0.83 -21.27
N THR A 71 -4.17 1.61 -21.31
CA THR A 71 -2.96 1.15 -21.99
C THR A 71 -2.14 0.31 -21.05
N PRO A 72 -1.45 -0.68 -21.55
CA PRO A 72 -0.57 -1.49 -20.72
C PRO A 72 0.74 -0.80 -20.39
N GLY A 73 0.91 0.43 -20.84
CA GLY A 73 2.18 1.09 -20.64
C GLY A 73 2.55 1.27 -19.18
N CYS A 74 1.57 1.44 -18.32
CA CYS A 74 1.86 1.64 -16.90
C CYS A 74 2.47 0.40 -16.26
N ASP A 75 2.39 -0.72 -16.92
CA ASP A 75 2.99 -1.94 -16.39
C ASP A 75 4.46 -2.04 -16.71
N ARG A 76 4.95 -1.21 -17.59
CA ARG A 76 6.37 -1.24 -17.85
C ARG A 76 7.08 -0.62 -16.70
N ALA A 77 8.13 -1.03 -16.56
CA ALA A 77 8.87 -0.49 -15.53
C ALA A 77 9.02 0.95 -15.67
N ALA A 78 8.85 1.22 -15.77
CA ALA A 78 9.07 2.34 -15.97
C ALA A 78 9.80 2.91 -15.36
N PRO A 79 10.02 2.91 -15.52
CA PRO A 79 10.50 3.34 -15.00
C PRO A 79 10.75 4.26 -14.42
N LYS A 80 10.63 4.37 -14.38
CA LYS A 80 10.65 5.09 -14.10
C LYS A 80 10.63 5.86 -13.50
N ARG A 81 10.63 6.06 -13.46
CA ARG A 81 10.43 6.87 -13.17
C ARG A 81 10.85 7.29 -12.59
#